data_a3d746f04223dee3efb4a8eb526e35f0
#
_entry.id   a3d746f04223dee3efb4a8eb526e35f0
#
_cell.length_a   1.000
_cell.length_b   1.000
_cell.length_c   1.000
_cell.angle_alpha   90.00
_cell.angle_beta   90.00
_cell.angle_gamma   90.00
#
_symmetry.space_group_name_H-M   'P 1'
#
loop_
_entity.id
_entity.type
_entity.pdbx_description
1 polymer ?
#
loop_
_entity_poly.entity_id
_entity_poly.type
_entity_poly.pdbx_seq_one_letter_code
_entity_poly.pdbx_strand_id
1 'polypeptide(L)'
;MFTTIIKRDGRTAAYDVEKIANAIFRAATSVGGKDYQTAYHLALQVGQRLEEKYAPSQSLTVSPTVEQIQDMVEKVLIENGHSRTAKEYILYRAQRTRVREMNTKLMKGLRRSQPSKALRKTISSVKMPISTATPPWEPCSNMVLRVPSIL
;
A
#
# COMPACT_ATOMS: atom_id res chain seq x y z
N MET A 1 26.59 -0.42 -4.42
CA MET A 1 25.12 -0.19 -4.56
C MET A 1 24.37 -1.43 -4.09
N PHE A 2 23.58 -1.33 -3.04
CA PHE A 2 22.69 -2.43 -2.67
C PHE A 2 21.50 -2.46 -3.65
N THR A 3 21.18 -3.65 -4.15
CA THR A 3 20.11 -3.85 -5.12
C THR A 3 18.83 -4.37 -4.50
N THR A 4 18.89 -4.84 -3.27
CA THR A 4 17.77 -5.50 -2.58
C THR A 4 17.49 -4.89 -1.21
N ILE A 5 16.24 -4.88 -0.83
CA ILE A 5 15.73 -4.42 0.48
C ILE A 5 14.90 -5.52 1.12
N ILE A 6 14.85 -5.53 2.45
CA ILE A 6 14.02 -6.46 3.21
C ILE A 6 12.70 -5.78 3.56
N LYS A 7 11.60 -6.36 3.09
CA LYS A 7 10.24 -5.92 3.47
C LYS A 7 9.89 -6.36 4.89
N ARG A 8 8.84 -5.76 5.45
CA ARG A 8 8.31 -6.12 6.79
C ARG A 8 7.89 -7.60 6.92
N ASP A 9 7.53 -8.22 5.80
CA ASP A 9 7.16 -9.64 5.73
C ASP A 9 8.37 -10.58 5.64
N GLY A 10 9.60 -10.05 5.75
CA GLY A 10 10.85 -10.80 5.57
C GLY A 10 11.20 -11.11 4.11
N ARG A 11 10.36 -10.71 3.15
CA ARG A 11 10.62 -10.91 1.71
C ARG A 11 11.62 -9.88 1.20
N THR A 12 12.49 -10.29 0.31
CA THR A 12 13.37 -9.39 -0.43
C THR A 12 12.63 -8.73 -1.60
N ALA A 13 12.97 -7.49 -1.89
CA ALA A 13 12.47 -6.75 -3.05
C ALA A 13 13.58 -5.88 -3.63
N ALA A 14 13.47 -5.52 -4.91
CA ALA A 14 14.39 -4.59 -5.53
C ALA A 14 14.29 -3.20 -4.87
N TYR A 15 15.44 -2.57 -4.67
CA TYR A 15 15.53 -1.18 -4.26
C TYR A 15 15.09 -0.27 -5.41
N ASP A 16 14.26 0.68 -5.12
CA ASP A 16 13.66 1.56 -6.11
C ASP A 16 13.61 3.00 -5.57
N VAL A 17 14.42 3.86 -6.17
CA VAL A 17 14.54 5.27 -5.79
C VAL A 17 13.24 6.02 -6.08
N GLU A 18 12.53 5.68 -7.16
CA GLU A 18 11.30 6.35 -7.55
C GLU A 18 10.20 6.17 -6.50
N LYS A 19 10.13 5.01 -5.86
CA LYS A 19 9.19 4.77 -4.75
C LYS A 19 9.44 5.70 -3.57
N ILE A 20 10.71 5.96 -3.27
CA ILE A 20 11.11 6.89 -2.21
C ILE A 20 10.77 8.32 -2.63
N ALA A 21 11.12 8.72 -3.86
CA ALA A 21 10.80 10.04 -4.41
C ALA A 21 9.30 10.30 -4.41
N ASN A 22 8.49 9.34 -4.84
CA ASN A 22 7.03 9.44 -4.83
C ASN A 22 6.46 9.56 -3.40
N ALA A 23 7.05 8.86 -2.42
CA ALA A 23 6.64 8.99 -1.02
C ALA A 23 6.96 10.38 -0.45
N ILE A 24 8.15 10.91 -0.74
CA ILE A 24 8.55 12.28 -0.36
C ILE A 24 7.67 13.31 -1.05
N PHE A 25 7.41 13.14 -2.35
CA PHE A 25 6.58 14.05 -3.13
C PHE A 25 5.14 14.12 -2.61
N ARG A 26 4.55 12.99 -2.22
CA ARG A 26 3.22 12.97 -1.60
C ARG A 26 3.18 13.75 -0.28
N ALA A 27 4.22 13.61 0.55
CA ALA A 27 4.34 14.38 1.78
C ALA A 27 4.58 15.88 1.48
N ALA A 28 5.36 16.22 0.45
CA ALA A 28 5.56 17.60 0.01
C ALA A 28 4.26 18.23 -0.52
N THR A 29 3.49 17.50 -1.31
CA THR A 29 2.22 17.97 -1.86
C THR A 29 1.20 18.30 -0.76
N SER A 30 1.15 17.55 0.33
CA SER A 30 0.26 17.85 1.48
C SER A 30 0.61 19.18 2.18
N VAL A 31 1.86 19.64 2.05
CA VAL A 31 2.36 20.93 2.59
C VAL A 31 2.31 22.05 1.55
N GLY A 32 1.87 21.77 0.32
CA GLY A 32 1.81 22.72 -0.79
C GLY A 32 3.03 22.71 -1.70
N GLY A 33 3.96 21.80 -1.52
CA GLY A 33 5.10 21.59 -2.43
C GLY A 33 4.64 20.97 -3.75
N LYS A 34 5.17 21.47 -4.87
CA LYS A 34 4.82 21.02 -6.22
C LYS A 34 6.02 20.47 -6.99
N ASP A 35 7.20 20.54 -6.42
CA ASP A 35 8.45 20.24 -7.09
C ASP A 35 8.83 18.75 -6.89
N TYR A 36 8.64 17.97 -7.94
CA TYR A 36 9.05 16.57 -7.98
C TYR A 36 10.57 16.40 -8.09
N GLN A 37 11.27 17.33 -8.74
CA GLN A 37 12.71 17.25 -8.92
C GLN A 37 13.43 17.31 -7.58
N THR A 38 13.01 18.20 -6.70
CA THR A 38 13.53 18.28 -5.33
C THR A 38 13.30 16.98 -4.57
N ALA A 39 12.11 16.39 -4.68
CA ALA A 39 11.80 15.10 -4.03
C ALA A 39 12.69 13.96 -4.57
N TYR A 40 12.94 13.93 -5.86
CA TYR A 40 13.83 12.95 -6.49
C TYR A 40 15.29 13.12 -6.06
N HIS A 41 15.77 14.37 -5.97
CA HIS A 41 17.12 14.68 -5.50
C HIS A 41 17.34 14.23 -4.03
N LEU A 42 16.34 14.48 -3.18
CA LEU A 42 16.36 14.01 -1.79
C LEU A 42 16.36 12.47 -1.71
N ALA A 43 15.61 11.81 -2.59
CA ALA A 43 15.61 10.34 -2.65
C ALA A 43 16.98 9.76 -3.07
N LEU A 44 17.70 10.42 -3.98
CA LEU A 44 19.09 10.07 -4.33
C LEU A 44 20.04 10.23 -3.14
N GLN A 45 19.93 11.33 -2.39
CA GLN A 45 20.74 11.55 -1.17
C GLN A 45 20.46 10.46 -0.11
N VAL A 46 19.21 10.01 0.03
CA VAL A 46 18.87 8.89 0.91
C VAL A 46 19.60 7.62 0.46
N GLY A 47 19.64 7.34 -0.84
CA GLY A 47 20.37 6.20 -1.40
C GLY A 47 21.87 6.25 -1.06
N GLN A 48 22.51 7.38 -1.31
CA GLN A 48 23.93 7.60 -1.01
C GLN A 48 24.26 7.37 0.47
N ARG A 49 23.46 7.94 1.37
CA ARG A 49 23.67 7.75 2.83
C ARG A 49 23.44 6.34 3.32
N LEU A 50 22.52 5.65 2.69
CA LEU A 50 22.32 4.22 2.97
C LEU A 50 23.53 3.41 2.51
N GLU A 51 24.10 3.72 1.36
CA GLU A 51 25.35 3.08 0.89
C GLU A 51 26.51 3.34 1.83
N GLU A 52 26.74 4.58 2.25
CA GLU A 52 27.78 4.94 3.22
C GLU A 52 27.63 4.16 4.53
N LYS A 53 26.40 3.99 5.00
CA LYS A 53 26.11 3.29 6.25
C LYS A 53 26.30 1.78 6.15
N TYR A 54 26.01 1.18 5.01
CA TYR A 54 26.03 -0.28 4.81
C TYR A 54 27.25 -0.78 4.02
N ALA A 55 27.98 0.09 3.32
CA ALA A 55 29.18 -0.27 2.57
C ALA A 55 30.36 -0.78 3.42
N PRO A 56 30.64 -0.29 4.65
CA PRO A 56 31.83 -0.72 5.39
C PRO A 56 31.72 -2.14 5.97
N SER A 57 30.58 -2.75 5.95
CA SER A 57 30.39 -4.13 6.45
C SER A 57 30.76 -5.14 5.35
N GLN A 58 32.05 -5.37 5.12
CA GLN A 58 32.56 -6.36 4.14
C GLN A 58 32.17 -7.81 4.43
N SER A 59 31.38 -8.05 5.43
CA SER A 59 31.15 -9.39 6.02
C SER A 59 29.72 -9.88 5.91
N LEU A 60 28.91 -9.48 5.03
CA LEU A 60 27.60 -10.02 4.65
C LEU A 60 26.82 -8.90 3.94
N THR A 61 26.27 -9.15 2.80
CA THR A 61 25.36 -8.26 2.07
C THR A 61 24.10 -7.97 2.92
N VAL A 62 24.25 -7.06 3.90
CA VAL A 62 23.14 -6.65 4.76
C VAL A 62 22.25 -5.72 3.97
N SER A 63 21.19 -6.28 3.40
CA SER A 63 20.15 -5.49 2.75
C SER A 63 19.41 -4.64 3.79
N PRO A 64 19.24 -3.32 3.57
CA PRO A 64 18.54 -2.46 4.51
C PRO A 64 17.05 -2.84 4.57
N THR A 65 16.45 -2.71 5.74
CA THR A 65 15.01 -2.88 5.91
C THR A 65 14.25 -1.63 5.46
N VAL A 66 12.99 -1.81 5.05
CA VAL A 66 12.12 -0.67 4.68
C VAL A 66 12.03 0.37 5.80
N GLU A 67 12.08 -0.03 7.06
CA GLU A 67 12.01 0.88 8.20
C GLU A 67 13.27 1.73 8.33
N GLN A 68 14.44 1.13 8.13
CA GLN A 68 15.70 1.85 8.12
C GLN A 68 15.79 2.88 6.98
N ILE A 69 15.23 2.54 5.82
CA ILE A 69 15.11 3.48 4.70
C ILE A 69 14.20 4.65 5.08
N GLN A 70 13.04 4.38 5.69
CA GLN A 70 12.12 5.42 6.12
C GLN A 70 12.72 6.35 7.17
N ASP A 71 13.45 5.81 8.13
CA ASP A 71 14.18 6.60 9.15
C ASP A 71 15.26 7.47 8.49
N MET A 72 15.93 6.99 7.45
CA MET A 72 16.91 7.78 6.70
C MET A 72 16.23 8.90 5.90
N VAL A 73 15.05 8.64 5.29
CA VAL A 73 14.26 9.69 4.62
C VAL A 73 13.91 10.82 5.59
N GLU A 74 13.46 10.48 6.79
CA GLU A 74 13.12 11.48 7.82
C GLU A 74 14.33 12.35 8.19
N LYS A 75 15.49 11.73 8.37
CA LYS A 75 16.74 12.45 8.67
C LYS A 75 17.15 13.40 7.54
N VAL A 76 17.17 12.90 6.30
CA VAL A 76 17.55 13.69 5.13
C VAL A 76 16.60 14.88 4.93
N LEU A 77 15.30 14.70 5.13
CA LEU A 77 14.30 15.78 5.03
C LEU A 77 14.56 16.88 6.09
N ILE A 78 14.86 16.49 7.32
CA ILE A 78 15.13 17.44 8.42
C ILE A 78 16.42 18.20 8.15
N GLU A 79 17.49 17.52 7.76
CA GLU A 79 18.81 18.11 7.50
C GLU A 79 18.80 19.09 6.32
N ASN A 80 18.00 18.82 5.29
CA ASN A 80 17.81 19.74 4.16
C ASN A 80 16.79 20.87 4.43
N GLY A 81 16.34 21.04 5.68
CA GLY A 81 15.44 22.13 6.07
C GLY A 81 13.97 21.91 5.73
N HIS A 82 13.60 20.74 5.20
CA HIS A 82 12.22 20.39 4.85
C HIS A 82 11.42 19.82 6.05
N SER A 83 11.49 20.48 7.21
CA SER A 83 10.89 20.01 8.46
C SER A 83 9.38 19.82 8.40
N ARG A 84 8.66 20.68 7.65
CA ARG A 84 7.21 20.53 7.44
C ARG A 84 6.88 19.26 6.66
N THR A 85 7.62 19.00 5.58
CA THR A 85 7.49 17.78 4.77
C THR A 85 7.86 16.55 5.58
N ALA A 86 8.90 16.63 6.41
CA ALA A 86 9.29 15.53 7.30
C ALA A 86 8.18 15.18 8.31
N LYS A 87 7.53 16.19 8.90
CA LYS A 87 6.40 15.99 9.82
C LYS A 87 5.24 15.27 9.13
N GLU A 88 4.84 15.72 7.94
CA GLU A 88 3.78 15.07 7.17
C GLU A 88 4.14 13.65 6.74
N TYR A 89 5.40 13.41 6.39
CA TYR A 89 5.91 12.09 6.07
C TYR A 89 5.77 11.12 7.27
N ILE A 90 6.15 11.55 8.47
CA ILE A 90 6.02 10.76 9.71
C ILE A 90 4.54 10.47 10.01
N LEU A 91 3.66 11.46 9.89
CA LEU A 91 2.22 11.29 10.10
C LEU A 91 1.61 10.31 9.11
N TYR A 92 1.96 10.43 7.82
CA TYR A 92 1.53 9.51 6.78
C TYR A 92 2.01 8.07 7.06
N ARG A 93 3.28 7.89 7.45
CA ARG A 93 3.86 6.60 7.85
C ARG A 93 3.06 5.96 9.00
N ALA A 94 2.78 6.75 10.06
CA ALA A 94 2.00 6.29 11.21
C ALA A 94 0.57 5.88 10.82
N GLN A 95 -0.11 6.68 9.98
CA GLN A 95 -1.44 6.36 9.47
C GLN A 95 -1.45 5.06 8.66
N ARG A 96 -0.47 4.87 7.75
CA ARG A 96 -0.37 3.64 6.97
C ARG A 96 -0.11 2.41 7.83
N THR A 97 0.61 2.55 8.91
CA THR A 97 0.85 1.46 9.86
C THR A 97 -0.45 1.08 10.59
N ARG A 98 -1.20 2.06 11.09
CA ARG A 98 -2.52 1.83 11.72
C ARG A 98 -3.51 1.12 10.79
N VAL A 99 -3.60 1.56 9.52
CA VAL A 99 -4.49 0.94 8.53
C VAL A 99 -4.11 -0.53 8.29
N ARG A 100 -2.81 -0.85 8.20
CA ARG A 100 -2.35 -2.24 8.04
C ARG A 100 -2.67 -3.10 9.25
N GLU A 101 -2.48 -2.58 10.46
CA GLU A 101 -2.81 -3.28 11.69
C GLU A 101 -4.30 -3.59 11.80
N MET A 102 -5.15 -2.62 11.47
CA MET A 102 -6.61 -2.81 11.43
C MET A 102 -7.00 -3.88 10.41
N ASN A 103 -6.47 -3.82 9.20
CA ASN A 103 -6.73 -4.83 8.16
C ASN A 103 -6.25 -6.22 8.60
N THR A 104 -5.09 -6.33 9.26
CA THR A 104 -4.59 -7.60 9.78
C THR A 104 -5.49 -8.16 10.87
N LYS A 105 -5.98 -7.32 11.79
CA LYS A 105 -6.92 -7.72 12.85
C LYS A 105 -8.25 -8.17 12.27
N LEU A 106 -8.81 -7.44 11.29
CA LEU A 106 -10.04 -7.80 10.59
C LEU A 106 -9.90 -9.15 9.87
N MET A 107 -8.80 -9.36 9.14
CA MET A 107 -8.55 -10.63 8.43
C MET A 107 -8.38 -11.81 9.38
N LYS A 108 -7.74 -11.60 10.54
CA LYS A 108 -7.64 -12.63 11.59
C LYS A 108 -9.01 -12.94 12.20
N GLY A 109 -9.85 -11.93 12.41
CA GLY A 109 -11.23 -12.10 12.90
C GLY A 109 -12.09 -12.89 11.93
N LEU A 110 -12.05 -12.56 10.63
CA LEU A 110 -12.79 -13.25 9.58
C LEU A 110 -12.36 -14.73 9.41
N ARG A 111 -11.06 -15.03 9.55
CA ARG A 111 -10.57 -16.43 9.55
C ARG A 111 -11.10 -17.24 10.71
N ARG A 112 -11.32 -16.62 11.86
CA ARG A 112 -11.82 -17.30 13.08
C ARG A 112 -13.32 -17.58 12.99
N SER A 113 -14.07 -16.78 12.23
CA SER A 113 -15.52 -16.94 12.03
C SER A 113 -15.89 -17.77 10.79
N GLN A 114 -14.92 -18.31 10.04
CA GLN A 114 -15.25 -19.26 8.99
C GLN A 114 -15.69 -20.59 9.63
N PRO A 115 -16.90 -21.09 9.31
CA PRO A 115 -17.34 -22.40 9.79
C PRO A 115 -16.36 -23.48 9.33
N SER A 116 -16.01 -24.36 10.24
CA SER A 116 -15.11 -25.48 9.98
C SER A 116 -15.55 -26.26 8.74
N LYS A 117 -14.60 -26.83 7.99
CA LYS A 117 -14.88 -27.63 6.77
C LYS A 117 -15.95 -28.71 6.95
N ALA A 118 -16.19 -29.16 8.18
CA ALA A 118 -17.24 -30.11 8.53
C ALA A 118 -18.65 -29.57 8.27
N LEU A 119 -18.92 -28.28 8.51
CA LEU A 119 -20.24 -27.68 8.29
C LEU A 119 -20.55 -27.47 6.80
N ARG A 120 -19.53 -27.30 5.95
CA ARG A 120 -19.71 -27.16 4.49
C ARG A 120 -20.21 -28.47 3.86
N LYS A 121 -19.84 -29.62 4.40
CA LYS A 121 -20.27 -30.93 3.90
C LYS A 121 -21.76 -31.19 4.13
N THR A 122 -22.31 -30.65 5.22
CA THR A 122 -23.72 -30.83 5.60
C THR A 122 -24.64 -29.96 4.75
N ILE A 123 -24.21 -28.74 4.37
CA ILE A 123 -25.03 -27.83 3.55
C ILE A 123 -25.09 -28.28 2.09
N SER A 124 -24.05 -28.96 1.58
CA SER A 124 -24.01 -29.50 0.23
C SER A 124 -25.01 -30.66 0.02
N SER A 125 -25.50 -31.26 1.09
CA SER A 125 -26.41 -32.42 1.04
C SER A 125 -27.89 -32.04 1.10
N VAL A 126 -28.22 -30.78 1.37
CA VAL A 126 -29.60 -30.31 1.39
C VAL A 126 -29.97 -29.83 -0.02
N LYS A 127 -30.56 -30.72 -0.78
CA LYS A 127 -31.15 -30.44 -2.07
C LYS A 127 -32.42 -29.61 -1.85
N MET A 128 -32.30 -28.27 -1.85
CA MET A 128 -33.44 -27.37 -1.83
C MET A 128 -34.21 -27.50 -3.15
N PRO A 129 -35.53 -27.67 -3.13
CA PRO A 129 -36.32 -27.57 -4.35
C PRO A 129 -36.22 -26.14 -4.87
N ILE A 130 -35.77 -25.98 -6.10
CA ILE A 130 -35.71 -24.69 -6.80
C ILE A 130 -37.15 -24.25 -7.06
N SER A 131 -37.69 -23.41 -6.17
CA SER A 131 -38.88 -22.65 -6.46
C SER A 131 -38.52 -21.58 -7.47
N THR A 132 -39.10 -21.62 -8.64
CA THR A 132 -38.99 -20.65 -9.74
C THR A 132 -39.72 -19.35 -9.41
N ALA A 133 -39.40 -18.73 -8.31
CA ALA A 133 -39.85 -17.38 -8.00
C ALA A 133 -38.74 -16.41 -8.40
N THR A 134 -38.95 -15.65 -9.46
CA THR A 134 -38.11 -14.51 -9.87
C THR A 134 -37.96 -13.54 -8.72
N PRO A 135 -36.72 -13.14 -8.37
CA PRO A 135 -36.49 -12.18 -7.32
C PRO A 135 -37.02 -10.79 -7.73
N PRO A 136 -37.60 -10.01 -6.81
CA PRO A 136 -38.26 -8.73 -7.09
C PRO A 136 -37.32 -7.56 -7.45
N TRP A 137 -36.02 -7.81 -7.68
CA TRP A 137 -35.02 -6.79 -7.98
C TRP A 137 -34.41 -6.85 -9.38
N GLU A 138 -34.96 -7.67 -10.29
CA GLU A 138 -34.55 -7.59 -11.69
C GLU A 138 -34.96 -6.26 -12.30
N PRO A 139 -34.00 -5.40 -12.74
CA PRO A 139 -34.36 -4.22 -13.50
C PRO A 139 -34.96 -4.64 -14.83
N CYS A 140 -36.13 -4.09 -15.16
CA CYS A 140 -36.80 -4.24 -16.46
C CYS A 140 -35.91 -3.71 -17.60
N SER A 141 -35.01 -4.53 -18.09
CA SER A 141 -34.24 -4.29 -19.31
C SER A 141 -35.04 -4.65 -20.50
N ASN A 142 -36.06 -3.86 -20.86
CA ASN A 142 -36.62 -3.79 -22.20
C ASN A 142 -37.68 -2.71 -22.26
N MET A 143 -37.24 -1.44 -22.12
CA MET A 143 -38.00 -0.31 -22.62
C MET A 143 -37.24 0.27 -23.81
N VAL A 144 -37.46 -0.34 -24.96
CA VAL A 144 -37.09 0.22 -26.26
C VAL A 144 -37.91 1.49 -26.44
N LEU A 145 -37.33 2.64 -26.16
CA LEU A 145 -37.87 3.94 -26.55
C LEU A 145 -37.78 4.07 -28.06
N ARG A 146 -38.87 3.72 -28.70
CA ARG A 146 -39.14 4.00 -30.12
C ARG A 146 -39.33 5.48 -30.26
N VAL A 147 -38.32 6.19 -30.79
CA VAL A 147 -38.39 7.60 -31.13
C VAL A 147 -39.17 7.71 -32.44
N PRO A 148 -40.28 8.45 -32.52
CA PRO A 148 -40.94 8.72 -33.80
C PRO A 148 -40.11 9.78 -34.56
N SER A 149 -39.73 9.44 -35.81
CA SER A 149 -39.25 10.37 -36.80
C SER A 149 -40.36 11.39 -37.13
N ILE A 150 -40.06 12.65 -36.92
CA ILE A 150 -40.85 13.76 -37.52
C ILE A 150 -39.90 14.47 -38.48
N LEU A 151 -40.41 14.60 -39.70
CA LEU A 151 -39.92 15.33 -40.88
C LEU A 151 -39.40 16.71 -40.55
#